data_ce478e23a581b6433d96fa4a95591c67
#
_entry.id   ce478e23a581b6433d96fa4a95591c67
#
_cell.length_a   1.000
_cell.length_b   1.000
_cell.length_c   1.000
_cell.angle_alpha   90.00
_cell.angle_beta   90.00
_cell.angle_gamma   90.00
#
_symmetry.space_group_name_H-M   'P 1'
#
loop_
_entity.id
_entity.type
_entity.pdbx_description
1 polymer ?
#
loop_
_entity_poly.entity_id
_entity_poly.type
_entity_poly.pdbx_seq_one_letter_code
_entity_poly.pdbx_strand_id
1 'polypeptide(L)'
;MSHSFHLKDTGRIRLCGHRGNSLVAPENTLAAIRAAHAEGATSVEIDTVLSADRQIVVLHDLLLDRTTDGKGAARAKTLAEIKALDAGSWFDPRFAGERIPTLAEAIQLAHELDMVIEVEIKEKVDLEAYYSALALVLADEADRGRVMMISFDHTSLKEVKSRIPGLRTGGIVHERFSDPVAVARMSDLDELCIDLDVFDPSHAEALHAAGISIRCHAYKPRTWEMAGQAGLDWDRRLPEWLRSGLIDTLSGDDVRWLADFVGKSTGTPFPPTGHRQG
;
A
#
# COMPACT_ATOMS: atom_id res chain seq x y z
N MET A 1 -14.76 -14.29 -1.60
CA MET A 1 -15.60 -13.06 -1.50
C MET A 1 -14.71 -11.87 -1.81
N SER A 2 -15.18 -10.91 -2.60
CA SER A 2 -14.42 -9.70 -2.92
C SER A 2 -14.38 -8.80 -1.67
N HIS A 3 -13.18 -8.36 -1.25
CA HIS A 3 -13.03 -7.39 -0.15
C HIS A 3 -13.46 -6.00 -0.63
N SER A 4 -14.30 -5.29 0.13
CA SER A 4 -14.60 -3.89 -0.19
C SER A 4 -13.52 -2.96 0.32
N PHE A 5 -13.22 -1.91 -0.44
CA PHE A 5 -12.29 -0.84 -0.08
C PHE A 5 -13.02 0.39 0.49
N HIS A 6 -14.36 0.40 0.46
CA HIS A 6 -15.15 1.49 1.02
C HIS A 6 -15.47 1.28 2.49
N LEU A 7 -15.29 2.33 3.27
CA LEU A 7 -15.68 2.40 4.69
C LEU A 7 -17.19 2.07 4.89
N LYS A 8 -18.05 2.57 3.99
CA LYS A 8 -19.51 2.31 4.05
C LYS A 8 -19.87 0.83 4.01
N ASP A 9 -19.03 -0.01 3.37
CA ASP A 9 -19.29 -1.45 3.24
C ASP A 9 -18.63 -2.26 4.37
N THR A 10 -17.50 -1.78 4.88
CA THR A 10 -16.73 -2.45 5.94
C THR A 10 -17.12 -2.02 7.35
N GLY A 11 -17.72 -0.85 7.49
CA GLY A 11 -18.09 -0.23 8.76
C GLY A 11 -16.90 0.33 9.55
N ARG A 12 -15.68 0.27 9.04
CA ARG A 12 -14.47 0.79 9.70
C ARG A 12 -13.41 1.21 8.71
N ILE A 13 -12.62 2.21 9.11
CA ILE A 13 -11.46 2.69 8.35
C ILE A 13 -10.44 1.55 8.25
N ARG A 14 -9.88 1.37 7.07
CA ARG A 14 -8.81 0.42 6.82
C ARG A 14 -7.48 1.03 7.26
N LEU A 15 -6.72 0.28 8.06
CA LEU A 15 -5.35 0.64 8.40
C LEU A 15 -4.40 -0.07 7.44
N CYS A 16 -3.58 0.69 6.73
CA CYS A 16 -2.65 0.18 5.74
C CYS A 16 -1.19 0.44 6.17
N GLY A 17 -0.42 -0.62 6.38
CA GLY A 17 1.02 -0.49 6.62
C GLY A 17 1.75 -0.18 5.33
N HIS A 18 2.42 0.99 5.23
CA HIS A 18 3.20 1.42 4.07
C HIS A 18 4.51 0.62 4.02
N ARG A 19 4.66 -0.19 2.95
CA ARG A 19 5.72 -1.21 2.81
C ARG A 19 5.73 -2.22 3.97
N GLY A 20 4.55 -2.54 4.49
CA GLY A 20 4.36 -3.23 5.77
C GLY A 20 4.43 -2.27 6.97
N ASN A 21 4.87 -2.73 8.15
CA ASN A 21 5.18 -1.85 9.29
C ASN A 21 6.66 -1.45 9.22
N SER A 22 6.99 -0.54 8.31
CA SER A 22 8.37 -0.20 7.94
C SER A 22 9.15 0.56 9.01
N LEU A 23 8.47 1.01 10.08
CA LEU A 23 9.16 1.61 11.25
C LEU A 23 9.80 0.54 12.15
N VAL A 24 9.27 -0.68 12.21
CA VAL A 24 9.71 -1.71 13.18
C VAL A 24 10.30 -2.95 12.52
N ALA A 25 10.15 -3.11 11.20
CA ALA A 25 10.69 -4.21 10.41
C ALA A 25 11.18 -3.71 9.04
N PRO A 26 12.11 -4.42 8.37
CA PRO A 26 12.64 -3.98 7.09
C PRO A 26 11.54 -3.89 6.03
N GLU A 27 11.42 -2.72 5.39
CA GLU A 27 10.39 -2.42 4.40
C GLU A 27 10.33 -3.48 3.28
N ASN A 28 9.12 -3.72 2.76
CA ASN A 28 8.90 -4.61 1.62
C ASN A 28 9.33 -6.08 1.86
N THR A 29 9.31 -6.55 3.11
CA THR A 29 9.59 -7.94 3.49
C THR A 29 8.36 -8.62 4.09
N LEU A 30 8.39 -9.97 4.14
CA LEU A 30 7.34 -10.72 4.81
C LEU A 30 7.31 -10.43 6.32
N ALA A 31 8.45 -10.13 6.92
CA ALA A 31 8.54 -9.70 8.32
C ALA A 31 7.78 -8.38 8.56
N ALA A 32 7.88 -7.40 7.65
CA ALA A 32 7.16 -6.13 7.75
C ALA A 32 5.64 -6.31 7.58
N ILE A 33 5.20 -7.21 6.70
CA ILE A 33 3.78 -7.54 6.51
C ILE A 33 3.23 -8.19 7.80
N ARG A 34 3.93 -9.17 8.38
CA ARG A 34 3.54 -9.80 9.67
C ARG A 34 3.50 -8.77 10.81
N ALA A 35 4.47 -7.87 10.87
CA ALA A 35 4.52 -6.82 11.88
C ALA A 35 3.34 -5.83 11.73
N ALA A 36 2.93 -5.49 10.49
CA ALA A 36 1.76 -4.66 10.25
C ALA A 36 0.47 -5.33 10.76
N HIS A 37 0.27 -6.61 10.42
CA HIS A 37 -0.87 -7.39 10.90
C HIS A 37 -0.91 -7.47 12.43
N ALA A 38 0.22 -7.74 13.07
CA ALA A 38 0.31 -7.86 14.54
C ALA A 38 -0.13 -6.58 15.26
N GLU A 39 0.05 -5.41 14.65
CA GLU A 39 -0.36 -4.11 15.17
C GLU A 39 -1.75 -3.65 14.71
N GLY A 40 -2.52 -4.53 14.05
CA GLY A 40 -3.92 -4.31 13.69
C GLY A 40 -4.18 -3.76 12.29
N ALA A 41 -3.16 -3.71 11.41
CA ALA A 41 -3.38 -3.42 10.00
C ALA A 41 -4.25 -4.50 9.35
N THR A 42 -5.17 -4.07 8.50
CA THR A 42 -6.02 -4.95 7.68
C THR A 42 -5.62 -4.91 6.20
N SER A 43 -4.71 -4.03 5.85
CA SER A 43 -4.04 -3.98 4.54
C SER A 43 -2.57 -3.63 4.70
N VAL A 44 -1.80 -3.95 3.68
CA VAL A 44 -0.43 -3.47 3.51
C VAL A 44 -0.26 -2.95 2.10
N GLU A 45 0.57 -1.95 1.97
CA GLU A 45 1.05 -1.50 0.69
C GLU A 45 2.46 -2.05 0.49
N ILE A 46 2.78 -2.45 -0.74
CA ILE A 46 4.08 -2.96 -1.16
C ILE A 46 4.43 -2.46 -2.56
N ASP A 47 5.72 -2.32 -2.81
CA ASP A 47 6.25 -1.87 -4.10
C ASP A 47 6.76 -3.05 -4.93
N THR A 48 6.64 -2.99 -6.27
CA THR A 48 7.04 -4.11 -7.11
C THR A 48 7.82 -3.70 -8.36
N VAL A 49 8.84 -4.52 -8.68
CA VAL A 49 9.68 -4.39 -9.89
C VAL A 49 9.91 -5.77 -10.52
N LEU A 50 10.52 -5.83 -11.71
CA LEU A 50 10.91 -7.07 -12.38
C LEU A 50 12.36 -7.47 -12.12
N SER A 51 12.60 -8.78 -11.98
CA SER A 51 13.90 -9.42 -12.12
C SER A 51 14.30 -9.63 -13.61
N ALA A 52 15.54 -10.05 -13.86
CA ALA A 52 16.03 -10.35 -15.21
C ALA A 52 15.25 -11.47 -15.91
N ASP A 53 14.78 -12.45 -15.16
CA ASP A 53 13.95 -13.57 -15.62
C ASP A 53 12.44 -13.30 -15.47
N ARG A 54 12.05 -12.02 -15.41
CA ARG A 54 10.66 -11.53 -15.45
C ARG A 54 9.79 -12.02 -14.31
N GLN A 55 10.37 -12.20 -13.12
CA GLN A 55 9.60 -12.46 -11.91
C GLN A 55 9.30 -11.14 -11.19
N ILE A 56 8.08 -10.97 -10.69
CA ILE A 56 7.71 -9.79 -9.90
C ILE A 56 8.23 -9.97 -8.48
N VAL A 57 9.15 -9.09 -8.07
CA VAL A 57 9.73 -9.04 -6.72
C VAL A 57 9.29 -7.79 -5.98
N VAL A 58 9.23 -7.89 -4.65
CA VAL A 58 8.77 -6.80 -3.78
C VAL A 58 9.96 -5.93 -3.38
N LEU A 59 10.08 -4.76 -4.01
CA LEU A 59 11.19 -3.84 -3.83
C LEU A 59 10.76 -2.42 -4.26
N HIS A 60 11.10 -1.40 -3.47
CA HIS A 60 10.76 0.00 -3.81
C HIS A 60 11.69 0.59 -4.86
N ASP A 61 13.00 0.52 -4.62
CA ASP A 61 14.00 1.11 -5.50
C ASP A 61 14.25 0.20 -6.70
N LEU A 62 14.62 0.77 -7.83
CA LEU A 62 15.09 -0.03 -8.99
C LEU A 62 16.47 -0.67 -8.72
N LEU A 63 17.17 -0.20 -7.68
CA LEU A 63 18.48 -0.69 -7.23
C LEU A 63 18.35 -1.44 -5.90
N LEU A 64 19.16 -2.48 -5.74
CA LEU A 64 19.24 -3.32 -4.55
C LEU A 64 19.98 -2.69 -3.37
N ASP A 65 20.69 -1.62 -3.62
CA ASP A 65 21.77 -1.04 -2.81
C ASP A 65 21.33 -0.55 -1.42
N ARG A 66 20.10 -0.06 -1.25
CA ARG A 66 19.64 0.57 -0.02
C ARG A 66 19.12 -0.42 1.01
N THR A 67 18.41 -1.43 0.55
CA THR A 67 17.65 -2.35 1.42
C THR A 67 18.15 -3.79 1.37
N THR A 68 19.34 -4.03 0.77
CA THR A 68 19.98 -5.35 0.73
C THR A 68 21.50 -5.24 0.83
N ASP A 69 22.16 -6.38 1.02
CA ASP A 69 23.60 -6.53 0.88
C ASP A 69 24.07 -6.64 -0.59
N GLY A 70 23.13 -6.67 -1.55
CA GLY A 70 23.40 -6.67 -2.99
C GLY A 70 23.65 -5.29 -3.57
N LYS A 71 24.06 -5.24 -4.84
CA LYS A 71 24.35 -4.02 -5.59
C LYS A 71 23.79 -4.06 -7.00
N GLY A 72 23.41 -2.88 -7.51
CA GLY A 72 22.97 -2.66 -8.88
C GLY A 72 21.48 -2.91 -9.08
N ALA A 73 21.05 -2.89 -10.35
CA ALA A 73 19.64 -2.96 -10.69
C ALA A 73 19.04 -4.36 -10.46
N ALA A 74 17.85 -4.41 -9.84
CA ALA A 74 17.11 -5.66 -9.66
C ALA A 74 16.85 -6.38 -10.99
N ARG A 75 16.51 -5.62 -12.05
CA ARG A 75 16.29 -6.15 -13.39
C ARG A 75 17.53 -6.76 -14.08
N ALA A 76 18.71 -6.60 -13.52
CA ALA A 76 19.95 -7.22 -14.01
C ALA A 76 20.28 -8.54 -13.32
N LYS A 77 19.46 -8.97 -12.36
CA LYS A 77 19.63 -10.21 -11.59
C LYS A 77 18.40 -11.12 -11.73
N THR A 78 18.65 -12.41 -11.83
CA THR A 78 17.62 -13.44 -11.79
C THR A 78 16.95 -13.49 -10.42
N LEU A 79 15.73 -14.07 -10.34
CA LEU A 79 15.07 -14.30 -9.06
C LEU A 79 15.97 -15.07 -8.08
N ALA A 80 16.67 -16.09 -8.55
CA ALA A 80 17.57 -16.88 -7.70
C ALA A 80 18.68 -16.04 -7.07
N GLU A 81 19.28 -15.12 -7.83
CA GLU A 81 20.30 -14.18 -7.34
C GLU A 81 19.70 -13.16 -6.35
N ILE A 82 18.49 -12.64 -6.62
CA ILE A 82 17.79 -11.73 -5.72
C ILE A 82 17.42 -12.42 -4.41
N LYS A 83 16.91 -13.64 -4.47
CA LYS A 83 16.54 -14.44 -3.27
C LYS A 83 17.74 -14.84 -2.41
N ALA A 84 18.96 -14.80 -2.94
CA ALA A 84 20.19 -15.06 -2.17
C ALA A 84 20.60 -13.89 -1.29
N LEU A 85 20.12 -12.66 -1.57
CA LEU A 85 20.50 -11.44 -0.85
C LEU A 85 19.85 -11.35 0.53
N ASP A 86 20.54 -10.74 1.48
CA ASP A 86 20.01 -10.35 2.79
C ASP A 86 19.28 -9.00 2.66
N ALA A 87 17.99 -9.00 2.94
CA ALA A 87 17.13 -7.83 2.90
C ALA A 87 16.73 -7.32 4.31
N GLY A 88 17.33 -7.87 5.37
CA GLY A 88 16.97 -7.54 6.73
C GLY A 88 18.07 -6.88 7.56
N SER A 89 19.32 -7.30 7.41
CA SER A 89 20.45 -6.86 8.24
C SER A 89 20.74 -5.36 8.16
N TRP A 90 20.41 -4.70 7.06
CA TRP A 90 20.54 -3.24 6.90
C TRP A 90 19.66 -2.46 7.87
N PHE A 91 18.50 -3.04 8.25
CA PHE A 91 17.55 -2.43 9.16
C PHE A 91 17.92 -2.70 10.62
N ASP A 92 18.11 -3.98 10.97
CA ASP A 92 18.52 -4.41 12.31
C ASP A 92 19.08 -5.85 12.22
N PRO A 93 20.18 -6.20 12.92
CA PRO A 93 20.77 -7.55 12.91
C PRO A 93 19.79 -8.68 13.27
N ARG A 94 18.73 -8.42 14.03
CA ARG A 94 17.69 -9.42 14.36
C ARG A 94 16.91 -9.92 13.15
N PHE A 95 16.93 -9.17 12.03
CA PHE A 95 16.33 -9.54 10.76
C PHE A 95 17.33 -10.16 9.76
N ALA A 96 18.54 -10.48 10.22
CA ALA A 96 19.52 -11.14 9.35
C ALA A 96 18.94 -12.40 8.72
N GLY A 97 19.11 -12.53 7.40
CA GLY A 97 18.56 -13.65 6.64
C GLY A 97 17.15 -13.41 6.06
N GLU A 98 16.49 -12.29 6.36
CA GLU A 98 15.26 -11.91 5.66
C GLU A 98 15.55 -11.75 4.16
N ARG A 99 14.58 -12.10 3.32
CA ARG A 99 14.74 -12.15 1.86
C ARG A 99 13.76 -11.23 1.16
N ILE A 100 14.12 -10.75 -0.03
CA ILE A 100 13.17 -10.06 -0.92
C ILE A 100 12.08 -11.06 -1.32
N PRO A 101 10.77 -10.78 -1.03
CA PRO A 101 9.69 -11.66 -1.46
C PRO A 101 9.39 -11.51 -2.95
N THR A 102 8.79 -12.52 -3.54
CA THR A 102 8.01 -12.37 -4.78
C THR A 102 6.62 -11.81 -4.45
N LEU A 103 5.94 -11.24 -5.44
CA LEU A 103 4.55 -10.83 -5.28
C LEU A 103 3.64 -12.01 -4.88
N ALA A 104 3.87 -13.21 -5.45
CA ALA A 104 3.11 -14.40 -5.09
C ALA A 104 3.26 -14.79 -3.62
N GLU A 105 4.50 -14.73 -3.06
CA GLU A 105 4.75 -14.99 -1.63
C GLU A 105 4.04 -13.96 -0.73
N ALA A 106 4.02 -12.68 -1.14
CA ALA A 106 3.32 -11.64 -0.40
C ALA A 106 1.79 -11.83 -0.42
N ILE A 107 1.21 -12.20 -1.57
CA ILE A 107 -0.22 -12.52 -1.70
C ILE A 107 -0.57 -13.75 -0.86
N GLN A 108 0.24 -14.80 -0.89
CA GLN A 108 0.03 -15.98 -0.06
C GLN A 108 -0.01 -15.61 1.43
N LEU A 109 0.94 -14.80 1.89
CA LEU A 109 0.95 -14.32 3.28
C LEU A 109 -0.30 -13.50 3.61
N ALA A 110 -0.78 -12.66 2.68
CA ALA A 110 -2.01 -11.89 2.89
C ALA A 110 -3.25 -12.79 3.02
N HIS A 111 -3.30 -13.92 2.29
CA HIS A 111 -4.34 -14.93 2.50
C HIS A 111 -4.28 -15.54 3.89
N GLU A 112 -3.08 -15.93 4.36
CA GLU A 112 -2.87 -16.50 5.69
C GLU A 112 -3.31 -15.56 6.81
N LEU A 113 -3.11 -14.25 6.62
CA LEU A 113 -3.39 -13.20 7.60
C LEU A 113 -4.76 -12.52 7.42
N ASP A 114 -5.53 -12.92 6.41
CA ASP A 114 -6.80 -12.30 5.99
C ASP A 114 -6.67 -10.78 5.75
N MET A 115 -5.60 -10.38 5.05
CA MET A 115 -5.29 -9.00 4.69
C MET A 115 -5.57 -8.73 3.22
N VAL A 116 -5.70 -7.45 2.88
CA VAL A 116 -5.66 -6.92 1.51
C VAL A 116 -4.27 -6.40 1.21
N ILE A 117 -3.83 -6.46 -0.04
CA ILE A 117 -2.57 -5.89 -0.51
C ILE A 117 -2.83 -4.79 -1.54
N GLU A 118 -2.24 -3.64 -1.32
CA GLU A 118 -2.10 -2.56 -2.29
C GLU A 118 -0.69 -2.68 -2.91
N VAL A 119 -0.62 -2.89 -4.21
CA VAL A 119 0.62 -3.20 -4.94
C VAL A 119 1.00 -2.04 -5.84
N GLU A 120 2.06 -1.30 -5.50
CA GLU A 120 2.54 -0.21 -6.32
C GLU A 120 3.41 -0.71 -7.49
N ILE A 121 3.11 -0.23 -8.69
CA ILE A 121 3.91 -0.48 -9.88
C ILE A 121 5.10 0.49 -9.91
N LYS A 122 6.30 -0.01 -9.56
CA LYS A 122 7.57 0.74 -9.67
C LYS A 122 8.33 0.42 -10.96
N GLU A 123 7.95 -0.64 -11.68
CA GLU A 123 8.54 -0.96 -12.99
C GLU A 123 8.31 0.18 -13.98
N LYS A 124 9.35 0.58 -14.70
CA LYS A 124 9.32 1.69 -15.68
C LYS A 124 10.00 1.36 -16.99
N VAL A 125 10.64 0.20 -17.11
CA VAL A 125 11.52 -0.10 -18.23
C VAL A 125 10.90 -1.14 -19.16
N ASP A 126 10.29 -2.20 -18.62
CA ASP A 126 9.65 -3.27 -19.39
C ASP A 126 8.22 -3.51 -18.86
N LEU A 127 7.37 -2.50 -19.02
CA LEU A 127 5.97 -2.56 -18.58
C LEU A 127 5.20 -3.71 -19.23
N GLU A 128 5.49 -4.05 -20.49
CA GLU A 128 4.83 -5.14 -21.19
C GLU A 128 5.12 -6.50 -20.56
N ALA A 129 6.38 -6.74 -20.17
CA ALA A 129 6.74 -7.93 -19.42
C ALA A 129 6.14 -7.95 -18.03
N TYR A 130 6.06 -6.77 -17.37
CA TYR A 130 5.44 -6.63 -16.07
C TYR A 130 3.96 -7.00 -16.11
N TYR A 131 3.19 -6.46 -17.06
CA TYR A 131 1.76 -6.77 -17.22
C TYR A 131 1.52 -8.26 -17.50
N SER A 132 2.38 -8.85 -18.34
CA SER A 132 2.29 -10.28 -18.65
C SER A 132 2.56 -11.14 -17.42
N ALA A 133 3.59 -10.83 -16.64
CA ALA A 133 3.91 -11.52 -15.39
C ALA A 133 2.80 -11.32 -14.32
N LEU A 134 2.26 -10.10 -14.20
CA LEU A 134 1.17 -9.78 -13.29
C LEU A 134 -0.09 -10.59 -13.58
N ALA A 135 -0.46 -10.72 -14.87
CA ALA A 135 -1.60 -11.52 -15.29
C ALA A 135 -1.47 -12.99 -14.92
N LEU A 136 -0.24 -13.53 -14.92
CA LEU A 136 0.03 -14.91 -14.47
C LEU A 136 -0.08 -15.03 -12.94
N VAL A 137 0.48 -14.09 -12.19
CA VAL A 137 0.40 -14.08 -10.71
C VAL A 137 -1.05 -13.93 -10.24
N LEU A 138 -1.84 -13.09 -10.91
CA LEU A 138 -3.23 -12.81 -10.56
C LEU A 138 -4.24 -13.64 -11.39
N ALA A 139 -3.86 -14.82 -11.83
CA ALA A 139 -4.76 -15.70 -12.60
C ALA A 139 -5.96 -16.18 -11.75
N ASP A 140 -5.77 -16.37 -10.45
CA ASP A 140 -6.84 -16.75 -9.53
C ASP A 140 -7.73 -15.55 -9.16
N GLU A 141 -9.05 -15.77 -9.14
CA GLU A 141 -10.03 -14.74 -8.77
C GLU A 141 -9.94 -14.34 -7.29
N ALA A 142 -9.58 -15.28 -6.42
CA ALA A 142 -9.41 -15.02 -4.99
C ALA A 142 -8.24 -14.05 -4.75
N ASP A 143 -7.14 -14.20 -5.51
CA ASP A 143 -5.99 -13.29 -5.46
C ASP A 143 -6.38 -11.90 -5.95
N ARG A 144 -7.06 -11.81 -7.12
CA ARG A 144 -7.57 -10.52 -7.64
C ARG A 144 -8.49 -9.81 -6.65
N GLY A 145 -9.29 -10.56 -5.91
CA GLY A 145 -10.21 -10.03 -4.90
C GLY A 145 -9.52 -9.37 -3.69
N ARG A 146 -8.24 -9.70 -3.44
CA ARG A 146 -7.42 -9.14 -2.34
C ARG A 146 -6.45 -8.06 -2.77
N VAL A 147 -6.19 -7.93 -4.07
CA VAL A 147 -5.19 -7.01 -4.61
C VAL A 147 -5.84 -5.76 -5.16
N MET A 148 -5.25 -4.62 -4.86
CA MET A 148 -5.45 -3.35 -5.56
C MET A 148 -4.11 -2.92 -6.14
N MET A 149 -4.04 -2.70 -7.45
CA MET A 149 -2.86 -2.11 -8.07
C MET A 149 -2.89 -0.61 -7.90
N ILE A 150 -1.79 -0.02 -7.42
CA ILE A 150 -1.66 1.43 -7.30
C ILE A 150 -0.45 1.94 -8.08
N SER A 151 -0.49 3.18 -8.53
CA SER A 151 0.61 3.82 -9.27
C SER A 151 0.40 5.32 -9.42
N PHE A 152 1.51 6.05 -9.59
CA PHE A 152 1.52 7.41 -10.15
C PHE A 152 1.28 7.42 -11.67
N ASP A 153 1.58 6.31 -12.35
CA ASP A 153 1.30 6.15 -13.77
C ASP A 153 -0.11 5.56 -13.97
N HIS A 154 -1.09 6.45 -14.06
CA HIS A 154 -2.50 6.08 -14.25
C HIS A 154 -2.74 5.41 -15.61
N THR A 155 -1.86 5.60 -16.60
CA THR A 155 -1.94 4.89 -17.89
C THR A 155 -1.65 3.41 -17.68
N SER A 156 -0.62 3.08 -16.89
CA SER A 156 -0.31 1.70 -16.50
C SER A 156 -1.46 1.03 -15.75
N LEU A 157 -2.15 1.75 -14.85
CA LEU A 157 -3.31 1.21 -14.13
C LEU A 157 -4.46 0.86 -15.06
N LYS A 158 -4.77 1.74 -16.00
CA LYS A 158 -5.81 1.49 -17.02
C LYS A 158 -5.47 0.28 -17.89
N GLU A 159 -4.20 0.15 -18.28
CA GLU A 159 -3.71 -0.99 -19.06
C GLU A 159 -3.83 -2.30 -18.28
N VAL A 160 -3.39 -2.33 -17.01
CA VAL A 160 -3.50 -3.49 -16.13
C VAL A 160 -4.96 -3.93 -15.97
N LYS A 161 -5.86 -2.98 -15.70
CA LYS A 161 -7.29 -3.25 -15.52
C LYS A 161 -7.94 -3.83 -16.79
N SER A 162 -7.50 -3.37 -17.97
CA SER A 162 -7.98 -3.90 -19.27
C SER A 162 -7.55 -5.34 -19.52
N ARG A 163 -6.35 -5.73 -19.04
CA ARG A 163 -5.77 -7.07 -19.21
C ARG A 163 -6.24 -8.07 -18.17
N ILE A 164 -6.58 -7.59 -16.97
CA ILE A 164 -6.97 -8.43 -15.84
C ILE A 164 -8.36 -7.98 -15.36
N PRO A 165 -9.44 -8.46 -15.99
CA PRO A 165 -10.80 -8.08 -15.62
C PRO A 165 -11.11 -8.39 -14.15
N GLY A 166 -11.75 -7.42 -13.47
CA GLY A 166 -12.09 -7.52 -12.05
C GLY A 166 -10.99 -7.09 -11.09
N LEU A 167 -9.79 -6.75 -11.58
CA LEU A 167 -8.74 -6.17 -10.76
C LEU A 167 -9.06 -4.71 -10.43
N ARG A 168 -8.83 -4.30 -9.19
CA ARG A 168 -9.03 -2.93 -8.73
C ARG A 168 -7.77 -2.10 -8.89
N THR A 169 -7.98 -0.80 -9.11
CA THR A 169 -6.89 0.15 -9.34
C THR A 169 -7.08 1.43 -8.53
N GLY A 170 -5.98 1.93 -7.95
CA GLY A 170 -5.93 3.17 -7.20
C GLY A 170 -4.87 4.12 -7.76
N GLY A 171 -5.26 5.33 -8.10
CA GLY A 171 -4.34 6.35 -8.60
C GLY A 171 -3.69 7.13 -7.48
N ILE A 172 -2.35 7.18 -7.43
CA ILE A 172 -1.62 8.02 -6.48
C ILE A 172 -1.52 9.43 -7.05
N VAL A 173 -1.85 10.43 -6.24
CA VAL A 173 -1.80 11.84 -6.61
C VAL A 173 -1.19 12.68 -5.48
N HIS A 174 -0.27 13.57 -5.85
CA HIS A 174 0.34 14.56 -4.94
C HIS A 174 -0.23 15.94 -5.12
N GLU A 175 -1.00 16.15 -6.19
CA GLU A 175 -1.52 17.45 -6.57
C GLU A 175 -3.04 17.55 -6.32
N ARG A 176 -3.50 18.75 -6.06
CA ARG A 176 -4.92 19.05 -5.97
C ARG A 176 -5.49 19.33 -7.35
N PHE A 177 -6.40 18.52 -7.80
CA PHE A 177 -7.10 18.70 -9.08
C PHE A 177 -8.37 19.51 -8.92
N SER A 178 -8.76 20.24 -9.96
CA SER A 178 -10.04 20.97 -10.00
C SER A 178 -11.24 20.02 -10.10
N ASP A 179 -11.05 18.84 -10.71
CA ASP A 179 -12.05 17.79 -10.80
C ASP A 179 -11.40 16.40 -10.62
N PRO A 180 -11.27 15.91 -9.38
CA PRO A 180 -10.68 14.62 -9.10
C PRO A 180 -11.54 13.45 -9.58
N VAL A 181 -12.87 13.64 -9.72
CA VAL A 181 -13.77 12.61 -10.26
C VAL A 181 -13.50 12.40 -11.74
N ALA A 182 -13.28 13.48 -12.51
CA ALA A 182 -12.89 13.35 -13.91
C ALA A 182 -11.54 12.62 -14.05
N VAL A 183 -10.54 12.92 -13.21
CA VAL A 183 -9.25 12.21 -13.21
C VAL A 183 -9.45 10.71 -12.98
N ALA A 184 -10.20 10.34 -11.95
CA ALA A 184 -10.45 8.93 -11.63
C ALA A 184 -11.20 8.20 -12.76
N ARG A 185 -12.24 8.83 -13.33
CA ARG A 185 -13.02 8.26 -14.45
C ARG A 185 -12.22 8.10 -15.72
N MET A 186 -11.38 9.08 -16.07
CA MET A 186 -10.54 9.01 -17.29
C MET A 186 -9.57 7.83 -17.24
N SER A 187 -9.10 7.48 -16.04
CA SER A 187 -8.16 6.40 -15.81
C SER A 187 -8.81 5.10 -15.31
N ASP A 188 -10.15 5.08 -15.20
CA ASP A 188 -10.94 3.94 -14.72
C ASP A 188 -10.48 3.44 -13.35
N LEU A 189 -10.30 4.38 -12.40
CA LEU A 189 -9.82 4.09 -11.04
C LEU A 189 -10.96 3.77 -10.09
N ASP A 190 -10.71 2.85 -9.17
CA ASP A 190 -11.62 2.50 -8.07
C ASP A 190 -11.29 3.28 -6.78
N GLU A 191 -10.05 3.81 -6.68
CA GLU A 191 -9.55 4.56 -5.54
C GLU A 191 -8.69 5.74 -5.98
N LEU A 192 -8.67 6.83 -5.19
CA LEU A 192 -7.62 7.85 -5.23
C LEU A 192 -6.83 7.86 -3.92
N CYS A 193 -5.50 7.72 -4.05
CA CYS A 193 -4.55 7.89 -2.97
C CYS A 193 -4.11 9.35 -2.92
N ILE A 194 -4.59 10.11 -1.93
CA ILE A 194 -4.47 11.57 -1.84
C ILE A 194 -3.61 11.94 -0.64
N ASP A 195 -2.65 12.84 -0.81
CA ASP A 195 -1.87 13.38 0.30
C ASP A 195 -2.73 14.28 1.21
N LEU A 196 -2.46 14.26 2.52
CA LEU A 196 -3.24 15.02 3.51
C LEU A 196 -3.18 16.52 3.32
N ASP A 197 -2.09 17.06 2.77
CA ASP A 197 -1.90 18.50 2.55
C ASP A 197 -2.72 19.05 1.39
N VAL A 198 -3.10 18.19 0.45
CA VAL A 198 -3.99 18.54 -0.68
C VAL A 198 -5.42 18.01 -0.53
N PHE A 199 -5.73 17.36 0.61
CA PHE A 199 -7.05 16.79 0.87
C PHE A 199 -8.13 17.88 0.97
N ASP A 200 -9.24 17.67 0.27
CA ASP A 200 -10.40 18.55 0.25
C ASP A 200 -11.69 17.76 0.54
N PRO A 201 -12.43 18.09 1.65
CA PRO A 201 -13.65 17.39 2.00
C PRO A 201 -14.71 17.38 0.89
N SER A 202 -14.86 18.47 0.13
CA SER A 202 -15.85 18.55 -0.95
C SER A 202 -15.49 17.63 -2.13
N HIS A 203 -14.20 17.47 -2.39
CA HIS A 203 -13.71 16.49 -3.37
C HIS A 203 -13.91 15.04 -2.88
N ALA A 204 -13.73 14.80 -1.59
CA ALA A 204 -13.96 13.48 -1.00
C ALA A 204 -15.44 13.05 -1.12
N GLU A 205 -16.36 13.96 -0.83
CA GLU A 205 -17.81 13.72 -1.00
C GLU A 205 -18.15 13.42 -2.47
N ALA A 206 -17.56 14.16 -3.42
CA ALA A 206 -17.80 13.95 -4.86
C ALA A 206 -17.23 12.60 -5.34
N LEU A 207 -16.06 12.19 -4.87
CA LEU A 207 -15.45 10.89 -5.16
C LEU A 207 -16.32 9.74 -4.62
N HIS A 208 -16.74 9.81 -3.36
CA HIS A 208 -17.65 8.83 -2.76
C HIS A 208 -19.00 8.73 -3.50
N ALA A 209 -19.57 9.87 -3.90
CA ALA A 209 -20.79 9.87 -4.72
C ALA A 209 -20.60 9.22 -6.08
N ALA A 210 -19.36 9.25 -6.62
CA ALA A 210 -18.99 8.57 -7.86
C ALA A 210 -18.60 7.09 -7.67
N GLY A 211 -18.58 6.59 -6.41
CA GLY A 211 -18.20 5.20 -6.09
C GLY A 211 -16.71 4.96 -5.99
N ILE A 212 -15.91 6.01 -5.82
CA ILE A 212 -14.44 5.97 -5.75
C ILE A 212 -14.03 6.06 -4.27
N SER A 213 -13.24 5.09 -3.78
CA SER A 213 -12.70 5.12 -2.42
C SER A 213 -11.52 6.08 -2.29
N ILE A 214 -11.22 6.46 -1.04
CA ILE A 214 -10.16 7.42 -0.74
C ILE A 214 -9.18 6.83 0.26
N ARG A 215 -7.92 6.80 -0.15
CA ARG A 215 -6.78 6.49 0.71
C ARG A 215 -5.99 7.75 0.98
N CYS A 216 -5.67 7.99 2.25
CA CYS A 216 -4.72 9.04 2.63
C CYS A 216 -3.47 8.42 3.26
N HIS A 217 -2.31 9.09 3.05
CA HIS A 217 -1.06 8.70 3.70
C HIS A 217 -0.79 9.60 4.91
N ALA A 218 -0.62 8.99 6.08
CA ALA A 218 -0.20 9.68 7.29
C ALA A 218 1.33 9.68 7.37
N TYR A 219 1.88 10.87 7.36
CA TYR A 219 3.33 11.07 7.37
C TYR A 219 3.98 10.67 8.70
N LYS A 220 5.29 10.42 8.66
CA LYS A 220 6.13 10.16 9.85
C LYS A 220 6.02 11.30 10.87
N PRO A 221 6.24 11.01 12.17
CA PRO A 221 6.07 11.99 13.24
C PRO A 221 6.77 13.34 12.99
N ARG A 222 8.00 13.32 12.46
CA ARG A 222 8.74 14.56 12.14
C ARG A 222 8.05 15.40 11.06
N THR A 223 7.55 14.78 10.00
CA THR A 223 6.82 15.48 8.92
C THR A 223 5.52 16.04 9.47
N TRP A 224 4.84 15.29 10.33
CA TRP A 224 3.64 15.73 11.02
C TRP A 224 3.86 16.97 11.87
N GLU A 225 4.92 16.96 12.69
CA GLU A 225 5.32 18.12 13.50
C GLU A 225 5.64 19.34 12.64
N MET A 226 6.43 19.16 11.57
CA MET A 226 6.76 20.24 10.63
C MET A 226 5.53 20.82 9.93
N ALA A 227 4.58 19.97 9.55
CA ALA A 227 3.30 20.40 8.96
C ALA A 227 2.50 21.26 9.95
N GLY A 228 2.45 20.87 11.23
CA GLY A 228 1.82 21.68 12.28
C GLY A 228 2.49 23.05 12.44
N GLN A 229 3.82 23.12 12.42
CA GLN A 229 4.57 24.38 12.44
C GLN A 229 4.29 25.26 11.20
N ALA A 230 4.04 24.63 10.05
CA ALA A 230 3.65 25.32 8.82
C ALA A 230 2.15 25.74 8.78
N GLY A 231 1.37 25.41 9.80
CA GLY A 231 -0.06 25.75 9.89
C GLY A 231 -1.00 24.71 9.28
N LEU A 232 -0.51 23.54 8.90
CA LEU A 232 -1.33 22.40 8.49
C LEU A 232 -1.81 21.67 9.76
N ASP A 233 -3.00 22.01 10.23
CA ASP A 233 -3.57 21.55 11.49
C ASP A 233 -4.20 20.15 11.33
N TRP A 234 -3.36 19.13 11.07
CA TRP A 234 -3.81 17.75 10.87
C TRP A 234 -4.34 17.12 12.16
N ASP A 235 -3.81 17.52 13.33
CA ASP A 235 -4.30 17.02 14.63
C ASP A 235 -5.77 17.34 14.88
N ARG A 236 -6.26 18.46 14.34
CA ARG A 236 -7.67 18.83 14.41
C ARG A 236 -8.47 18.35 13.20
N ARG A 237 -7.94 18.50 11.99
CA ARG A 237 -8.67 18.23 10.74
C ARG A 237 -8.85 16.73 10.48
N LEU A 238 -7.79 15.94 10.62
CA LEU A 238 -7.86 14.52 10.29
C LEU A 238 -8.87 13.75 11.16
N PRO A 239 -8.94 13.93 12.51
CA PRO A 239 -10.00 13.33 13.30
C PRO A 239 -11.43 13.71 12.86
N GLU A 240 -11.63 14.93 12.37
CA GLU A 240 -12.91 15.37 11.83
C GLU A 240 -13.25 14.62 10.54
N TRP A 241 -12.32 14.53 9.59
CA TRP A 241 -12.48 13.81 8.33
C TRP A 241 -12.73 12.30 8.54
N LEU A 242 -12.03 11.70 9.49
CA LEU A 242 -12.22 10.28 9.85
C LEU A 242 -13.62 10.04 10.44
N ARG A 243 -14.08 10.88 11.36
CA ARG A 243 -15.45 10.78 11.94
C ARG A 243 -16.55 11.02 10.91
N SER A 244 -16.31 11.89 9.96
CA SER A 244 -17.26 12.17 8.86
C SER A 244 -17.26 11.11 7.77
N GLY A 245 -16.39 10.08 7.88
CA GLY A 245 -16.33 8.99 6.91
C GLY A 245 -15.77 9.39 5.54
N LEU A 246 -14.97 10.47 5.48
CA LEU A 246 -14.40 10.99 4.23
C LEU A 246 -13.16 10.25 3.76
N ILE A 247 -12.59 9.37 4.61
CA ILE A 247 -11.38 8.60 4.33
C ILE A 247 -11.70 7.13 4.57
N ASP A 248 -11.49 6.31 3.55
CA ASP A 248 -11.73 4.86 3.62
C ASP A 248 -10.51 4.09 4.15
N THR A 249 -9.31 4.54 3.76
CA THR A 249 -8.02 3.93 4.14
C THR A 249 -7.06 4.98 4.65
N LEU A 250 -6.45 4.73 5.81
CA LEU A 250 -5.33 5.52 6.31
C LEU A 250 -4.07 4.64 6.33
N SER A 251 -3.03 5.07 5.61
CA SER A 251 -1.76 4.36 5.51
C SER A 251 -0.62 5.09 6.21
N GLY A 252 0.41 4.38 6.61
CA GLY A 252 1.63 4.98 7.17
C GLY A 252 2.68 3.96 7.56
N ASP A 253 3.85 4.47 7.98
CA ASP A 253 5.01 3.66 8.35
C ASP A 253 4.91 3.08 9.76
N ASP A 254 4.10 3.68 10.64
CA ASP A 254 3.87 3.28 12.03
C ASP A 254 2.42 2.84 12.23
N VAL A 255 2.20 1.53 12.11
CA VAL A 255 0.85 0.96 12.21
C VAL A 255 0.28 1.09 13.62
N ARG A 256 1.11 0.99 14.66
CA ARG A 256 0.65 1.18 16.03
C ARG A 256 0.12 2.60 16.26
N TRP A 257 0.87 3.59 15.80
CA TRP A 257 0.44 4.98 15.88
C TRP A 257 -0.87 5.21 15.10
N LEU A 258 -0.99 4.65 13.88
CA LEU A 258 -2.23 4.72 13.10
C LEU A 258 -3.43 4.15 13.86
N ALA A 259 -3.28 2.95 14.43
CA ALA A 259 -4.32 2.27 15.19
C ALA A 259 -4.78 3.10 16.40
N ASP A 260 -3.82 3.63 17.16
CA ASP A 260 -4.09 4.48 18.32
C ASP A 260 -4.74 5.82 17.90
N PHE A 261 -4.25 6.44 16.83
CA PHE A 261 -4.77 7.72 16.34
C PHE A 261 -6.21 7.58 15.81
N VAL A 262 -6.45 6.59 14.96
CA VAL A 262 -7.81 6.34 14.42
C VAL A 262 -8.76 5.91 15.53
N GLY A 263 -8.32 5.04 16.43
CA GLY A 263 -9.11 4.59 17.58
C GLY A 263 -9.55 5.76 18.47
N LYS A 264 -8.65 6.66 18.83
CA LYS A 264 -8.96 7.88 19.59
C LYS A 264 -9.86 8.83 18.81
N SER A 265 -9.66 8.95 17.50
CA SER A 265 -10.41 9.88 16.65
C SER A 265 -11.85 9.45 16.41
N THR A 266 -12.11 8.15 16.25
CA THR A 266 -13.43 7.59 15.86
C THR A 266 -14.17 6.93 17.01
N GLY A 267 -13.50 6.65 18.13
CA GLY A 267 -14.04 5.85 19.23
C GLY A 267 -14.06 4.34 18.94
N THR A 268 -13.48 3.89 17.82
CA THR A 268 -13.44 2.48 17.42
C THR A 268 -12.05 1.92 17.71
N PRO A 269 -11.85 1.05 18.70
CA PRO A 269 -10.54 0.52 19.01
C PRO A 269 -10.03 -0.45 17.93
N PHE A 270 -8.73 -0.43 17.69
CA PHE A 270 -8.01 -1.39 16.85
C PHE A 270 -7.08 -2.22 17.75
N PRO A 271 -7.56 -3.31 18.35
CA PRO A 271 -6.72 -4.14 19.19
C PRO A 271 -5.63 -4.82 18.34
N PRO A 272 -4.40 -4.98 18.88
CA PRO A 272 -3.38 -5.80 18.23
C PRO A 272 -3.93 -7.22 17.99
N THR A 273 -3.66 -7.79 16.83
CA THR A 273 -4.11 -9.14 16.47
C THR A 273 -3.19 -10.23 17.05
N GLY A 274 -2.04 -9.85 17.63
CA GLY A 274 -1.06 -10.74 18.21
C GLY A 274 -1.06 -10.75 19.71
N HIS A 275 -1.90 -11.55 20.36
CA HIS A 275 -1.64 -12.31 21.60
C HIS A 275 -2.78 -13.32 21.84
N ARG A 276 -2.89 -14.32 20.96
CA ARG A 276 -3.36 -15.63 21.47
C ARG A 276 -2.10 -16.43 21.75
N GLN A 277 -1.57 -16.25 22.99
CA GLN A 277 -0.72 -17.26 23.58
C GLN A 277 -1.61 -18.48 23.80
N GLY A 278 -1.38 -19.54 23.05
CA GLY A 278 -1.78 -20.90 23.37
C GLY A 278 -0.50 -21.65 23.65
#